data_a0dbd11f93b4830bda1db8f478ca3e62
#
_entry.id   a0dbd11f93b4830bda1db8f478ca3e62
#
_cell.length_a   1.000
_cell.length_b   1.000
_cell.length_c   1.000
_cell.angle_alpha   90.00
_cell.angle_beta   90.00
_cell.angle_gamma   90.00
#
_symmetry.space_group_name_H-M   'P 1'
#
loop_
_entity.id
_entity.type
_entity.pdbx_description
1 polymer ?
#
loop_
_entity_poly.entity_id
_entity_poly.type
_entity_poly.pdbx_seq_one_letter_code
_entity_poly.pdbx_strand_id
1 'polypeptide(L)'
;MKTLKPYIDNGTLVVKSGQTDFNTVSTLRWDPATAQQRMENIITTTYTGSNKVAGVLSPYDGISIGILSALKSNGYGTAAQPWPIVTGQDAEVASVKSIINNEQYATIYKDTRQLADVTVKMADAVLKGGTPEVNNTTDYDNGNKVVPSYLLEPVIVYKDNYKATLIDTGYYTEDQLK
;
A
#
# COMPACT_ATOMS: atom_id res chain seq x y z
N MET A 1 -10.41 -4.89 6.44
CA MET A 1 -10.83 -6.21 6.99
C MET A 1 -12.03 -6.84 6.29
N LYS A 2 -13.03 -6.09 5.80
CA LYS A 2 -14.19 -6.69 5.09
C LYS A 2 -13.77 -7.70 4.00
N THR A 3 -12.82 -7.33 3.14
CA THR A 3 -12.33 -8.17 2.02
C THR A 3 -11.59 -9.42 2.48
N LEU A 4 -10.78 -9.33 3.53
CA LEU A 4 -9.95 -10.46 3.98
C LEU A 4 -10.68 -11.38 4.96
N LYS A 5 -11.69 -10.86 5.66
CA LYS A 5 -12.40 -11.62 6.71
C LYS A 5 -12.95 -12.98 6.23
N PRO A 6 -13.59 -13.13 5.07
CA PRO A 6 -14.06 -14.43 4.60
C PRO A 6 -12.94 -15.46 4.44
N TYR A 7 -11.76 -15.04 4.02
CA TYR A 7 -10.59 -15.90 3.83
C TYR A 7 -9.90 -16.25 5.16
N ILE A 8 -10.01 -15.38 6.15
CA ILE A 8 -9.53 -15.66 7.50
C ILE A 8 -10.49 -16.63 8.20
N ASP A 9 -11.80 -16.39 8.10
CA ASP A 9 -12.83 -17.21 8.73
C ASP A 9 -12.84 -18.64 8.21
N ASN A 10 -12.57 -18.86 6.92
CA ASN A 10 -12.51 -20.19 6.32
C ASN A 10 -11.13 -20.86 6.39
N GLY A 11 -10.15 -20.20 7.00
CA GLY A 11 -8.80 -20.74 7.20
C GLY A 11 -7.87 -20.67 5.98
N THR A 12 -8.29 -20.07 4.86
CA THR A 12 -7.42 -19.86 3.69
C THR A 12 -6.28 -18.90 4.02
N LEU A 13 -6.57 -17.84 4.80
CA LEU A 13 -5.58 -16.93 5.35
C LEU A 13 -5.48 -17.13 6.86
N VAL A 14 -4.26 -17.35 7.36
CA VAL A 14 -4.00 -17.54 8.77
C VAL A 14 -3.11 -16.43 9.29
N VAL A 15 -3.66 -15.57 10.15
CA VAL A 15 -2.88 -14.53 10.85
C VAL A 15 -2.37 -15.15 12.16
N LYS A 16 -1.20 -15.81 12.11
CA LYS A 16 -0.65 -16.55 13.27
C LYS A 16 -0.38 -15.67 14.49
N SER A 17 -0.07 -14.40 14.30
CA SER A 17 0.10 -13.44 15.39
C SER A 17 -1.22 -13.09 16.11
N GLY A 18 -2.36 -13.42 15.53
CA GLY A 18 -3.68 -12.99 16.00
C GLY A 18 -3.96 -11.48 15.89
N GLN A 19 -3.01 -10.71 15.37
CA GLN A 19 -3.13 -9.24 15.27
C GLN A 19 -3.99 -8.87 14.07
N THR A 20 -5.28 -8.67 14.30
CA THR A 20 -6.26 -8.31 13.27
C THR A 20 -7.07 -7.06 13.63
N ASP A 21 -6.96 -6.59 14.87
CA ASP A 21 -7.61 -5.35 15.33
C ASP A 21 -6.89 -4.12 14.78
N PHE A 22 -7.67 -3.11 14.37
CA PHE A 22 -7.14 -1.89 13.74
C PHE A 22 -6.13 -1.16 14.64
N ASN A 23 -6.41 -1.01 15.93
CA ASN A 23 -5.52 -0.31 16.85
C ASN A 23 -4.21 -1.07 17.03
N THR A 24 -4.28 -2.40 17.04
CA THR A 24 -3.10 -3.27 17.16
C THR A 24 -2.22 -3.23 15.93
N VAL A 25 -2.80 -3.21 14.71
CA VAL A 25 -2.03 -3.23 13.46
C VAL A 25 -1.61 -1.84 12.98
N SER A 26 -2.19 -0.77 13.51
CA SER A 26 -1.86 0.61 13.13
C SER A 26 -0.40 0.95 13.47
N THR A 27 0.28 1.62 12.55
CA THR A 27 1.63 2.15 12.76
C THR A 27 1.56 3.65 13.01
N LEU A 28 2.00 4.08 14.20
CA LEU A 28 1.95 5.48 14.60
C LEU A 28 2.72 6.34 13.61
N ARG A 29 2.08 7.41 13.13
CA ARG A 29 2.64 8.39 12.18
C ARG A 29 3.14 7.79 10.86
N TRP A 30 2.71 6.57 10.52
CA TRP A 30 3.16 5.86 9.32
C TRP A 30 4.69 5.64 9.28
N ASP A 31 5.32 5.58 10.46
CA ASP A 31 6.77 5.57 10.62
C ASP A 31 7.40 4.23 10.17
N PRO A 32 8.31 4.25 9.19
CA PRO A 32 8.96 3.04 8.68
C PRO A 32 9.79 2.29 9.72
N ALA A 33 10.47 3.02 10.62
CA ALA A 33 11.30 2.38 11.65
C ALA A 33 10.45 1.64 12.69
N THR A 34 9.32 2.23 13.07
CA THR A 34 8.33 1.55 13.94
C THR A 34 7.76 0.30 13.26
N ALA A 35 7.47 0.37 11.95
CA ALA A 35 7.00 -0.79 11.19
C ALA A 35 8.07 -1.90 11.10
N GLN A 36 9.32 -1.54 10.86
CA GLN A 36 10.46 -2.46 10.87
C GLN A 36 10.56 -3.18 12.21
N GLN A 37 10.63 -2.46 13.32
CA GLN A 37 10.77 -3.04 14.66
C GLN A 37 9.61 -3.97 15.02
N ARG A 38 8.38 -3.59 14.66
CA ARG A 38 7.19 -4.44 14.87
C ARG A 38 7.28 -5.73 14.05
N MET A 39 7.70 -5.63 12.79
CA MET A 39 7.85 -6.81 11.93
C MET A 39 8.95 -7.74 12.43
N GLU A 40 10.09 -7.21 12.89
CA GLU A 40 11.15 -8.00 13.52
C GLU A 40 10.63 -8.76 14.75
N ASN A 41 9.88 -8.10 15.63
CA ASN A 41 9.26 -8.72 16.79
C ASN A 41 8.27 -9.83 16.38
N ILE A 42 7.42 -9.59 15.39
CA ILE A 42 6.44 -10.57 14.90
C ILE A 42 7.16 -11.80 14.31
N ILE A 43 8.20 -11.59 13.50
CA ILE A 43 8.98 -12.69 12.90
C ILE A 43 9.62 -13.55 14.00
N THR A 44 10.32 -12.92 14.95
CA THR A 44 11.09 -13.62 15.97
C THR A 44 10.25 -14.30 17.05
N THR A 45 9.03 -13.84 17.27
CA THR A 45 8.13 -14.44 18.28
C THR A 45 7.12 -15.42 17.69
N THR A 46 6.68 -15.22 16.44
CA THR A 46 5.53 -15.94 15.88
C THR A 46 5.89 -16.76 14.64
N TYR A 47 6.72 -16.20 13.75
CA TYR A 47 7.05 -16.83 12.46
C TYR A 47 8.42 -17.52 12.51
N THR A 48 8.62 -18.38 13.53
CA THR A 48 9.86 -19.13 13.78
C THR A 48 9.78 -20.55 13.20
N GLY A 49 10.93 -21.18 13.00
CA GLY A 49 11.02 -22.57 12.53
C GLY A 49 10.38 -22.75 11.15
N SER A 50 9.43 -23.66 11.05
CA SER A 50 8.68 -23.94 9.83
C SER A 50 7.60 -22.88 9.51
N ASN A 51 7.25 -22.03 10.47
CA ASN A 51 6.28 -20.97 10.26
C ASN A 51 6.93 -19.80 9.51
N LYS A 52 6.52 -19.58 8.28
CA LYS A 52 7.05 -18.48 7.45
C LYS A 52 5.96 -17.48 7.13
N VAL A 53 6.37 -16.21 6.97
CA VAL A 53 5.50 -15.16 6.46
C VAL A 53 5.28 -15.40 4.98
N ALA A 54 4.03 -15.60 4.56
CA ALA A 54 3.65 -15.77 3.16
C ALA A 54 3.16 -14.46 2.52
N GLY A 55 2.61 -13.56 3.31
CA GLY A 55 2.13 -12.28 2.82
C GLY A 55 2.08 -11.22 3.92
N VAL A 56 2.23 -9.96 3.52
CA VAL A 56 2.10 -8.78 4.36
C VAL A 56 1.22 -7.76 3.64
N LEU A 57 0.09 -7.42 4.24
CA LEU A 57 -0.74 -6.32 3.80
C LEU A 57 -0.19 -5.02 4.40
N SER A 58 0.59 -4.30 3.61
CA SER A 58 1.11 -2.98 3.99
C SER A 58 0.29 -1.87 3.31
N PRO A 59 -0.14 -0.86 4.06
CA PRO A 59 -1.02 0.20 3.54
C PRO A 59 -0.25 1.38 2.93
N TYR A 60 1.09 1.39 2.98
CA TYR A 60 1.92 2.51 2.55
C TYR A 60 3.35 2.05 2.24
N ASP A 61 3.94 2.60 1.18
CA ASP A 61 5.26 2.20 0.68
C ASP A 61 6.40 2.42 1.68
N GLY A 62 6.41 3.53 2.41
CA GLY A 62 7.41 3.76 3.46
C GLY A 62 7.37 2.67 4.54
N ILE A 63 6.16 2.24 4.97
CA ILE A 63 5.98 1.09 5.87
C ILE A 63 6.50 -0.19 5.21
N SER A 64 6.23 -0.41 3.92
CA SER A 64 6.68 -1.59 3.18
C SER A 64 8.20 -1.69 3.16
N ILE A 65 8.92 -0.59 2.96
CA ILE A 65 10.39 -0.53 3.00
C ILE A 65 10.93 -0.93 4.38
N GLY A 66 10.32 -0.44 5.46
CA GLY A 66 10.68 -0.87 6.83
C GLY A 66 10.47 -2.37 7.04
N ILE A 67 9.34 -2.89 6.57
CA ILE A 67 9.01 -4.32 6.65
C ILE A 67 9.98 -5.17 5.81
N LEU A 68 10.33 -4.75 4.59
CA LEU A 68 11.31 -5.44 3.74
C LEU A 68 12.68 -5.50 4.42
N SER A 69 13.11 -4.44 5.11
CA SER A 69 14.34 -4.44 5.90
C SER A 69 14.30 -5.49 7.02
N ALA A 70 13.20 -5.58 7.76
CA ALA A 70 13.01 -6.60 8.79
C ALA A 70 13.02 -8.02 8.22
N LEU A 71 12.33 -8.24 7.11
CA LEU A 71 12.30 -9.52 6.41
C LEU A 71 13.70 -9.93 5.96
N LYS A 72 14.45 -9.03 5.33
CA LYS A 72 15.82 -9.26 4.86
C LYS A 72 16.76 -9.63 6.00
N SER A 73 16.71 -8.90 7.13
CA SER A 73 17.51 -9.18 8.32
C SER A 73 17.19 -10.54 8.95
N ASN A 74 16.01 -11.10 8.68
CA ASN A 74 15.58 -12.42 9.14
C ASN A 74 15.66 -13.51 8.04
N GLY A 75 16.48 -13.28 7.00
CA GLY A 75 16.85 -14.30 6.00
C GLY A 75 15.86 -14.47 4.84
N TYR A 76 14.85 -13.60 4.70
CA TYR A 76 13.99 -13.61 3.51
C TYR A 76 14.74 -13.03 2.30
N GLY A 77 14.27 -13.37 1.11
CA GLY A 77 14.90 -12.97 -0.15
C GLY A 77 15.98 -13.91 -0.64
N THR A 78 16.06 -15.11 -0.07
CA THR A 78 16.98 -16.19 -0.49
C THR A 78 16.23 -17.33 -1.16
N ALA A 79 16.94 -18.23 -1.83
CA ALA A 79 16.33 -19.42 -2.44
C ALA A 79 15.67 -20.34 -1.39
N ALA A 80 16.23 -20.42 -0.16
CA ALA A 80 15.66 -21.20 0.93
C ALA A 80 14.48 -20.52 1.62
N GLN A 81 14.41 -19.20 1.55
CA GLN A 81 13.35 -18.40 2.18
C GLN A 81 13.00 -17.20 1.27
N PRO A 82 12.16 -17.41 0.24
CA PRO A 82 11.83 -16.37 -0.72
C PRO A 82 11.07 -15.22 -0.07
N TRP A 83 11.03 -14.09 -0.78
CA TRP A 83 10.23 -12.95 -0.37
C TRP A 83 8.75 -13.32 -0.26
N PRO A 84 8.04 -12.89 0.80
CA PRO A 84 6.59 -12.97 0.85
C PRO A 84 5.95 -11.95 -0.12
N ILE A 85 4.67 -12.08 -0.36
CA ILE A 85 3.90 -11.04 -1.04
C ILE A 85 3.80 -9.82 -0.11
N VAL A 86 4.49 -8.74 -0.43
CA VAL A 86 4.41 -7.46 0.29
C VAL A 86 3.70 -6.45 -0.59
N THR A 87 2.59 -5.90 -0.11
CA THR A 87 1.86 -4.82 -0.79
C THR A 87 2.39 -3.46 -0.38
N GLY A 88 1.94 -2.41 -1.04
CA GLY A 88 2.22 -1.02 -0.68
C GLY A 88 1.22 -0.07 -1.32
N GLN A 89 1.43 1.20 -1.12
CA GLN A 89 0.64 2.28 -1.71
C GLN A 89 1.49 3.54 -1.85
N ASP A 90 1.21 4.31 -2.87
CA ASP A 90 1.71 5.62 -3.28
C ASP A 90 2.79 5.59 -4.36
N ALA A 91 3.28 4.41 -4.76
CA ALA A 91 4.28 4.23 -5.82
C ALA A 91 5.55 5.07 -5.59
N GLU A 92 6.04 5.10 -4.33
CA GLU A 92 7.28 5.80 -3.99
C GLU A 92 8.49 5.17 -4.72
N VAL A 93 9.47 5.99 -5.08
CA VAL A 93 10.66 5.55 -5.85
C VAL A 93 11.34 4.34 -5.22
N ALA A 94 11.53 4.32 -3.91
CA ALA A 94 12.17 3.19 -3.20
C ALA A 94 11.37 1.89 -3.36
N SER A 95 10.05 1.97 -3.24
CA SER A 95 9.15 0.81 -3.41
C SER A 95 9.10 0.33 -4.86
N VAL A 96 9.06 1.24 -5.83
CA VAL A 96 9.12 0.85 -7.25
C VAL A 96 10.44 0.15 -7.57
N LYS A 97 11.58 0.61 -7.03
CA LYS A 97 12.87 -0.10 -7.14
C LYS A 97 12.80 -1.50 -6.51
N SER A 98 12.18 -1.63 -5.34
CA SER A 98 11.98 -2.94 -4.69
C SER A 98 11.08 -3.87 -5.51
N ILE A 99 10.06 -3.34 -6.21
CA ILE A 99 9.22 -4.11 -7.14
C ILE A 99 10.04 -4.57 -8.35
N ILE A 100 10.85 -3.70 -8.94
CA ILE A 100 11.74 -4.03 -10.06
C ILE A 100 12.71 -5.15 -9.67
N ASN A 101 13.20 -5.13 -8.42
CA ASN A 101 14.11 -6.12 -7.85
C ASN A 101 13.42 -7.39 -7.33
N ASN A 102 12.10 -7.55 -7.47
CA ASN A 102 11.26 -8.63 -6.94
C ASN A 102 11.30 -8.78 -5.40
N GLU A 103 11.55 -7.71 -4.67
CA GLU A 103 11.52 -7.66 -3.21
C GLU A 103 10.11 -7.31 -2.70
N GLN A 104 9.45 -6.34 -3.32
CA GLN A 104 8.04 -5.98 -3.09
C GLN A 104 7.19 -6.50 -4.26
N TYR A 105 5.97 -6.94 -3.96
CA TYR A 105 5.09 -7.51 -4.98
C TYR A 105 4.36 -6.45 -5.81
N ALA A 106 3.80 -5.44 -5.16
CA ALA A 106 3.00 -4.41 -5.81
C ALA A 106 2.87 -3.15 -4.95
N THR A 107 2.54 -2.04 -5.61
CA THR A 107 2.08 -0.80 -4.95
C THR A 107 0.85 -0.26 -5.66
N ILE A 108 0.09 0.61 -4.99
CA ILE A 108 -1.06 1.31 -5.56
C ILE A 108 -0.63 2.71 -5.98
N TYR A 109 -0.69 2.98 -7.27
CA TYR A 109 -0.43 4.29 -7.84
C TYR A 109 -1.70 5.15 -7.91
N LYS A 110 -1.58 6.38 -7.47
CA LYS A 110 -2.58 7.44 -7.59
C LYS A 110 -1.89 8.64 -8.23
N ASP A 111 -2.27 9.01 -9.46
CA ASP A 111 -1.64 10.13 -10.15
C ASP A 111 -1.92 11.45 -9.44
N THR A 112 -0.92 11.95 -8.71
CA THR A 112 -1.04 13.19 -7.94
C THR A 112 -1.23 14.42 -8.82
N ARG A 113 -0.85 14.37 -10.12
CA ARG A 113 -1.07 15.44 -11.09
C ARG A 113 -2.56 15.53 -11.43
N GLN A 114 -3.22 14.39 -11.66
CA GLN A 114 -4.67 14.33 -11.88
C GLN A 114 -5.44 14.76 -10.63
N LEU A 115 -4.98 14.32 -9.46
CA LEU A 115 -5.58 14.70 -8.19
C LEU A 115 -5.54 16.23 -7.98
N ALA A 116 -4.39 16.86 -8.28
CA ALA A 116 -4.23 18.31 -8.19
C ALA A 116 -5.15 19.03 -9.18
N ASP A 117 -5.22 18.59 -10.44
CA ASP A 117 -6.07 19.18 -11.47
C ASP A 117 -7.55 19.15 -11.08
N VAL A 118 -8.05 17.99 -10.67
CA VAL A 118 -9.45 17.83 -10.22
C VAL A 118 -9.72 18.69 -8.99
N THR A 119 -8.81 18.70 -8.02
CA THR A 119 -8.96 19.51 -6.79
C THR A 119 -9.10 21.01 -7.12
N VAL A 120 -8.24 21.52 -8.01
CA VAL A 120 -8.29 22.91 -8.44
C VAL A 120 -9.60 23.23 -9.17
N LYS A 121 -10.05 22.36 -10.09
CA LYS A 121 -11.33 22.52 -10.79
C LYS A 121 -12.53 22.53 -9.83
N MET A 122 -12.54 21.64 -8.86
CA MET A 122 -13.60 21.59 -7.85
C MET A 122 -13.61 22.85 -6.97
N ALA A 123 -12.42 23.31 -6.53
CA ALA A 123 -12.30 24.54 -5.75
C ALA A 123 -12.75 25.78 -6.55
N ASP A 124 -12.34 25.91 -7.80
CA ASP A 124 -12.74 27.01 -8.69
C ASP A 124 -14.27 27.04 -8.90
N ALA A 125 -14.89 25.89 -9.12
CA ALA A 125 -16.35 25.80 -9.25
C ALA A 125 -17.07 26.33 -8.01
N VAL A 126 -16.62 25.91 -6.81
CA VAL A 126 -17.21 26.38 -5.54
C VAL A 126 -16.99 27.87 -5.33
N LEU A 127 -15.79 28.39 -5.59
CA LEU A 127 -15.45 29.81 -5.43
C LEU A 127 -16.27 30.71 -6.36
N LYS A 128 -16.67 30.20 -7.54
CA LYS A 128 -17.56 30.90 -8.50
C LYS A 128 -19.04 30.72 -8.20
N GLY A 129 -19.40 30.09 -7.08
CA GLY A 129 -20.79 29.81 -6.70
C GLY A 129 -21.48 28.72 -7.51
N GLY A 130 -20.68 27.91 -8.25
CA GLY A 130 -21.18 26.75 -8.99
C GLY A 130 -21.12 25.45 -8.17
N THR A 131 -21.52 24.36 -8.84
CA THR A 131 -21.46 23.01 -8.24
C THR A 131 -20.26 22.26 -8.81
N PRO A 132 -19.37 21.70 -7.97
CA PRO A 132 -18.26 20.90 -8.44
C PRO A 132 -18.74 19.59 -9.05
N GLU A 133 -18.00 19.08 -10.04
CA GLU A 133 -18.24 17.76 -10.60
C GLU A 133 -17.94 16.69 -9.55
N VAL A 134 -18.81 15.67 -9.46
CA VAL A 134 -18.65 14.51 -8.58
C VAL A 134 -19.07 13.24 -9.31
N ASN A 135 -18.46 12.12 -8.97
CA ASN A 135 -18.79 10.80 -9.54
C ASN A 135 -19.19 9.78 -8.48
N ASN A 136 -19.19 10.16 -7.19
CA ASN A 136 -19.64 9.33 -6.08
C ASN A 136 -20.44 10.16 -5.08
N THR A 137 -21.65 9.69 -4.76
CA THR A 137 -22.58 10.36 -3.83
C THR A 137 -23.13 9.42 -2.77
N THR A 138 -22.53 8.22 -2.61
CA THR A 138 -23.07 7.15 -1.75
C THR A 138 -22.08 6.59 -0.72
N ASP A 139 -20.79 6.56 -1.04
CA ASP A 139 -19.86 5.69 -0.32
C ASP A 139 -19.11 6.37 0.83
N TYR A 140 -19.05 7.71 0.83
CA TYR A 140 -18.25 8.47 1.79
C TYR A 140 -19.10 9.18 2.83
N ASP A 141 -19.61 8.40 3.80
CA ASP A 141 -20.31 8.93 4.97
C ASP A 141 -19.29 9.33 6.05
N ASN A 142 -19.31 10.61 6.46
CA ASN A 142 -18.44 11.15 7.51
C ASN A 142 -19.12 11.16 8.90
N GLY A 143 -20.25 10.47 9.05
CA GLY A 143 -21.05 10.42 10.29
C GLY A 143 -22.08 11.55 10.44
N ASN A 144 -21.99 12.60 9.60
CA ASN A 144 -22.98 13.69 9.54
C ASN A 144 -23.76 13.68 8.22
N LYS A 145 -23.07 13.35 7.14
CA LYS A 145 -23.66 13.25 5.80
C LYS A 145 -22.79 12.41 4.89
N VAL A 146 -23.38 11.91 3.83
CA VAL A 146 -22.62 11.41 2.67
C VAL A 146 -21.95 12.60 1.97
N VAL A 147 -20.64 12.55 1.84
CA VAL A 147 -19.83 13.60 1.19
C VAL A 147 -19.75 13.31 -0.30
N PRO A 148 -20.36 14.14 -1.17
CA PRO A 148 -20.19 13.99 -2.60
C PRO A 148 -18.71 14.13 -2.97
N SER A 149 -18.19 13.17 -3.73
CA SER A 149 -16.74 13.04 -3.98
C SER A 149 -16.46 12.83 -5.46
N TYR A 150 -15.31 13.32 -5.92
CA TYR A 150 -14.73 12.93 -7.19
C TYR A 150 -13.60 11.94 -6.95
N LEU A 151 -13.79 10.70 -7.34
CA LEU A 151 -12.84 9.61 -7.13
C LEU A 151 -12.07 9.35 -8.41
N LEU A 152 -10.74 9.41 -8.30
CA LEU A 152 -9.84 8.98 -9.36
C LEU A 152 -9.57 7.49 -9.26
N GLU A 153 -9.46 6.82 -10.40
CA GLU A 153 -9.18 5.37 -10.45
C GLU A 153 -7.72 5.10 -10.07
N PRO A 154 -7.48 4.33 -9.01
CA PRO A 154 -6.13 3.92 -8.66
C PRO A 154 -5.64 2.79 -9.57
N VAL A 155 -4.32 2.72 -9.80
CA VAL A 155 -3.71 1.69 -10.63
C VAL A 155 -2.77 0.83 -9.79
N ILE A 156 -2.90 -0.50 -9.86
CA ILE A 156 -1.94 -1.39 -9.24
C ILE A 156 -0.70 -1.47 -10.12
N VAL A 157 0.46 -1.19 -9.51
CA VAL A 157 1.77 -1.26 -10.17
C VAL A 157 2.49 -2.53 -9.74
N TYR A 158 2.80 -3.34 -10.73
CA TYR A 158 3.62 -4.54 -10.65
C TYR A 158 4.90 -4.36 -11.46
N LYS A 159 5.78 -5.36 -11.38
CA LYS A 159 7.02 -5.38 -12.17
C LYS A 159 6.79 -5.39 -13.68
N ASP A 160 5.72 -5.97 -14.15
CA ASP A 160 5.42 -6.09 -15.58
C ASP A 160 4.76 -4.85 -16.19
N ASN A 161 4.15 -3.98 -15.37
CA ASN A 161 3.45 -2.80 -15.88
C ASN A 161 4.05 -1.44 -15.41
N TYR A 162 5.08 -1.43 -14.54
CA TYR A 162 5.61 -0.16 -13.99
C TYR A 162 6.08 0.81 -15.08
N LYS A 163 6.67 0.30 -16.18
CA LYS A 163 7.11 1.16 -17.29
C LYS A 163 5.94 1.88 -17.93
N ALA A 164 4.94 1.13 -18.36
CA ALA A 164 3.75 1.70 -18.99
C ALA A 164 3.01 2.67 -18.06
N THR A 165 2.97 2.36 -16.77
CA THR A 165 2.19 3.14 -15.77
C THR A 165 2.94 4.38 -15.30
N LEU A 166 4.25 4.30 -15.07
CA LEU A 166 5.01 5.36 -14.40
C LEU A 166 6.00 6.07 -15.33
N ILE A 167 6.65 5.36 -16.28
CA ILE A 167 7.65 5.96 -17.15
C ILE A 167 6.99 6.56 -18.40
N ASP A 168 6.21 5.77 -19.13
CA ASP A 168 5.60 6.20 -20.39
C ASP A 168 4.58 7.33 -20.18
N THR A 169 3.99 7.42 -19.00
CA THR A 169 3.12 8.52 -18.58
C THR A 169 3.88 9.79 -18.14
N GLY A 170 5.21 9.71 -18.04
CA GLY A 170 6.06 10.83 -17.58
C GLY A 170 5.91 11.14 -16.08
N TYR A 171 5.43 10.21 -15.27
CA TYR A 171 5.39 10.39 -13.82
C TYR A 171 6.77 10.27 -13.18
N TYR A 172 7.56 9.27 -13.61
CA TYR A 172 8.97 9.11 -13.31
C TYR A 172 9.81 9.02 -14.59
N THR A 173 11.09 9.32 -14.46
CA THR A 173 12.10 9.01 -15.49
C THR A 173 12.74 7.66 -15.19
N GLU A 174 13.31 7.01 -16.21
CA GLU A 174 14.06 5.77 -16.00
C GLU A 174 15.22 5.95 -15.01
N ASP A 175 15.90 7.12 -15.05
CA ASP A 175 17.04 7.40 -14.16
C ASP A 175 16.65 7.49 -12.68
N GLN A 176 15.43 7.91 -12.37
CA GLN A 176 14.93 7.91 -11.00
C GLN A 176 14.71 6.49 -10.44
N LEU A 177 14.47 5.53 -11.34
CA LEU A 177 14.17 4.13 -10.98
C LEU A 177 15.36 3.16 -11.14
N LYS A 178 16.54 3.66 -11.50
CA LYS A 178 17.80 2.90 -11.49
C LYS A 178 18.40 2.72 -10.11
#